data_2ab470aef5b0ae098b5e295c454627f5
#
_entry.id   2ab470aef5b0ae098b5e295c454627f5
#
_cell.length_a   1.000
_cell.length_b   1.000
_cell.length_c   1.000
_cell.angle_alpha   90.00
_cell.angle_beta   90.00
_cell.angle_gamma   90.00
#
_symmetry.space_group_name_H-M   'P 1'
#
loop_
_entity.id
_entity.type
_entity.pdbx_description
1 polymer ?
#
loop_
_entity_poly.entity_id
_entity_poly.type
_entity_poly.pdbx_seq_one_letter_code
_entity_poly.pdbx_strand_id
1 'polypeptide(L)'
;MAGLLVAGTSSDAGKSLLVTGLCRAVARRGIRVAPYKAQNMSNNSMVVADPDGHAGEIGRAQWLQARAARVTPTVDMNPVLLKPSSDRRSHVVLRGLPYGTLEAGEYAHGRGPLIEASRAAYEALDEAYDLVVCEGAGSPAEINLRAGDYVNMGLARHFGLPVALVGDIDRGGMLAAVFGTWGLLEEADRTLLAGYLVNKFRGDVEVLRPGLETLTQRTGLPCLGVVPWLDGVWLDSEDTLRVGTPAPTVRDAGPRLSIAVVRLPRVSNATDIDALAAEPGVDLTVTTRPDLLAAADLVLVPGSRSTLGDLSWLRATGIADVLADRAAADRPILGICGGYQALGRTIADPDGVEASGAPGTTALIEGLGLLPVHTLFHAEKSLGRPTGTWRGHAVTGYEIHHGVADVDDDAERFLDGARAGAVFGTMWHGTMEDDAFREAFLTEVAALSGAAWRPDPAAPGFDARREAMIDTLADAVEEHTPALLDLALSRVG
;
A
#
# COMPACT_ATOMS: atom_id res chain seq x y z
N MET A 1 9.47 -26.81 9.77
CA MET A 1 8.92 -25.57 9.16
C MET A 1 10.02 -24.54 9.09
N ALA A 2 10.28 -24.05 7.92
CA ALA A 2 11.37 -23.12 7.62
C ALA A 2 10.84 -21.68 7.58
N GLY A 3 10.78 -21.01 8.74
CA GLY A 3 10.29 -19.65 8.77
C GLY A 3 10.73 -18.86 9.97
N LEU A 4 10.54 -17.52 9.90
CA LEU A 4 10.72 -16.60 11.01
C LEU A 4 9.66 -15.50 10.95
N LEU A 5 9.37 -14.87 12.08
CA LEU A 5 8.44 -13.75 12.18
C LEU A 5 9.17 -12.46 12.55
N VAL A 6 8.96 -11.41 11.76
CA VAL A 6 9.37 -10.04 12.06
C VAL A 6 8.17 -9.30 12.66
N ALA A 7 8.16 -9.11 13.97
CA ALA A 7 7.12 -8.38 14.72
C ALA A 7 7.59 -6.96 15.07
N GLY A 8 6.68 -6.03 15.32
CA GLY A 8 7.03 -4.67 15.68
C GLY A 8 6.54 -4.31 17.08
N THR A 9 7.23 -3.40 17.77
CA THR A 9 6.71 -2.83 19.04
C THR A 9 5.50 -1.93 18.82
N SER A 10 5.26 -1.52 17.56
CA SER A 10 4.14 -0.67 17.14
C SER A 10 3.87 -0.84 15.65
N SER A 11 2.75 -0.29 15.15
CA SER A 11 2.60 0.04 13.74
C SER A 11 3.74 0.99 13.32
N ASP A 12 4.08 1.02 12.03
CA ASP A 12 5.16 1.88 11.48
C ASP A 12 6.59 1.64 12.02
N ALA A 13 6.82 0.61 12.82
CA ALA A 13 8.17 0.28 13.30
C ALA A 13 9.16 -0.05 12.15
N GLY A 14 8.66 -0.24 10.93
CA GLY A 14 9.45 -0.52 9.73
C GLY A 14 9.58 -2.01 9.42
N LYS A 15 8.64 -2.83 9.92
CA LYS A 15 8.57 -4.28 9.61
C LYS A 15 8.63 -4.56 8.12
N SER A 16 7.77 -3.89 7.34
CA SER A 16 7.64 -4.12 5.89
C SER A 16 8.94 -3.82 5.14
N LEU A 17 9.67 -2.76 5.54
CA LEU A 17 11.00 -2.42 4.99
C LEU A 17 12.00 -3.55 5.24
N LEU A 18 12.08 -4.00 6.49
CA LEU A 18 13.02 -5.05 6.89
C LEU A 18 12.69 -6.38 6.24
N VAL A 19 11.40 -6.75 6.14
CA VAL A 19 10.97 -7.97 5.44
C VAL A 19 11.27 -7.88 3.94
N THR A 20 11.06 -6.74 3.31
CA THR A 20 11.42 -6.51 1.90
C THR A 20 12.93 -6.70 1.69
N GLY A 21 13.75 -6.04 2.51
CA GLY A 21 15.21 -6.18 2.44
C GLY A 21 15.68 -7.61 2.72
N LEU A 22 15.11 -8.27 3.72
CA LEU A 22 15.46 -9.65 4.09
C LEU A 22 15.09 -10.63 2.98
N CYS A 23 13.90 -10.50 2.37
CA CYS A 23 13.51 -11.33 1.24
C CYS A 23 14.48 -11.19 0.07
N ARG A 24 14.92 -9.97 -0.28
CA ARG A 24 15.90 -9.74 -1.34
C ARG A 24 17.28 -10.27 -0.96
N ALA A 25 17.74 -10.07 0.27
CA ALA A 25 19.04 -10.56 0.75
C ALA A 25 19.13 -12.08 0.73
N VAL A 26 18.04 -12.77 1.10
CA VAL A 26 17.94 -14.23 1.03
C VAL A 26 17.85 -14.71 -0.42
N ALA A 27 17.05 -14.06 -1.26
CA ALA A 27 16.92 -14.41 -2.68
C ALA A 27 18.23 -14.23 -3.46
N ARG A 28 19.07 -13.23 -3.11
CA ARG A 28 20.42 -13.05 -3.68
C ARG A 28 21.35 -14.25 -3.43
N ARG A 29 21.06 -15.03 -2.40
CA ARG A 29 21.81 -16.26 -2.04
C ARG A 29 21.30 -17.51 -2.73
N GLY A 30 20.33 -17.35 -3.65
CA GLY A 30 19.75 -18.48 -4.40
C GLY A 30 18.72 -19.30 -3.63
N ILE A 31 18.28 -18.82 -2.45
CA ILE A 31 17.27 -19.47 -1.62
C ILE A 31 15.88 -19.01 -2.09
N ARG A 32 14.97 -19.97 -2.30
CA ARG A 32 13.58 -19.69 -2.65
C ARG A 32 12.83 -19.23 -1.40
N VAL A 33 12.63 -17.92 -1.27
CA VAL A 33 11.96 -17.31 -0.12
C VAL A 33 10.60 -16.76 -0.50
N ALA A 34 9.60 -16.96 0.35
CA ALA A 34 8.28 -16.32 0.23
C ALA A 34 8.06 -15.33 1.38
N PRO A 35 7.56 -14.12 1.11
CA PRO A 35 6.99 -13.27 2.13
C PRO A 35 5.62 -13.80 2.57
N TYR A 36 5.25 -13.53 3.82
CA TYR A 36 3.94 -13.89 4.33
C TYR A 36 3.45 -12.88 5.37
N LYS A 37 2.20 -12.47 5.25
CA LYS A 37 1.51 -11.67 6.27
C LYS A 37 0.12 -12.23 6.48
N ALA A 38 -0.11 -12.87 7.61
CA ALA A 38 -1.35 -13.59 7.92
C ALA A 38 -2.60 -12.72 7.76
N GLN A 39 -2.50 -11.47 8.25
CA GLN A 39 -3.53 -10.45 8.08
C GLN A 39 -2.87 -9.11 7.82
N ASN A 40 -3.31 -8.41 6.79
CA ASN A 40 -2.97 -7.02 6.55
C ASN A 40 -4.20 -6.11 6.72
N MET A 41 -3.99 -4.88 7.16
CA MET A 41 -5.03 -3.85 7.21
C MET A 41 -4.57 -2.66 6.36
N SER A 42 -5.05 -2.59 5.12
CA SER A 42 -4.65 -1.56 4.16
C SER A 42 -5.72 -1.34 3.09
N ASN A 43 -5.83 -0.10 2.63
CA ASN A 43 -6.59 0.24 1.44
C ASN A 43 -5.73 0.22 0.16
N ASN A 44 -4.43 -0.02 0.28
CA ASN A 44 -3.51 -0.19 -0.85
C ASN A 44 -3.35 -1.68 -1.17
N SER A 45 -3.76 -2.06 -2.35
CA SER A 45 -3.79 -3.47 -2.78
C SER A 45 -3.37 -3.63 -4.23
N MET A 46 -3.10 -4.86 -4.63
CA MET A 46 -2.69 -5.25 -5.98
C MET A 46 -3.41 -6.51 -6.40
N VAL A 47 -3.68 -6.63 -7.70
CA VAL A 47 -4.24 -7.85 -8.29
C VAL A 47 -3.13 -8.83 -8.59
N VAL A 48 -3.29 -10.05 -8.12
CA VAL A 48 -2.40 -11.19 -8.35
C VAL A 48 -3.22 -12.38 -8.85
N ALA A 49 -2.58 -13.36 -9.47
CA ALA A 49 -3.24 -14.61 -9.81
C ALA A 49 -3.26 -15.55 -8.60
N ASP A 50 -4.37 -16.26 -8.41
CA ASP A 50 -4.39 -17.42 -7.51
C ASP A 50 -3.66 -18.62 -8.16
N PRO A 51 -3.49 -19.74 -7.45
CA PRO A 51 -2.88 -20.95 -8.02
C PRO A 51 -3.60 -21.51 -9.25
N ASP A 52 -4.90 -21.28 -9.37
CA ASP A 52 -5.74 -21.73 -10.50
C ASP A 52 -5.76 -20.69 -11.64
N GLY A 53 -5.07 -19.56 -11.50
CA GLY A 53 -4.98 -18.51 -12.51
C GLY A 53 -6.09 -17.45 -12.43
N HIS A 54 -6.98 -17.51 -11.44
CA HIS A 54 -7.99 -16.47 -11.25
C HIS A 54 -7.38 -15.23 -10.59
N ALA A 55 -7.98 -14.08 -10.89
CA ALA A 55 -7.56 -12.82 -10.28
C ALA A 55 -7.93 -12.77 -8.80
N GLY A 56 -6.96 -12.44 -7.95
CA GLY A 56 -7.14 -12.24 -6.52
C GLY A 56 -6.49 -10.96 -6.03
N GLU A 57 -6.87 -10.48 -4.85
CA GLU A 57 -6.39 -9.23 -4.28
C GLU A 57 -5.52 -9.49 -3.04
N ILE A 58 -4.34 -8.86 -2.98
CA ILE A 58 -3.46 -8.85 -1.80
C ILE A 58 -3.02 -7.44 -1.44
N GLY A 59 -2.49 -7.25 -0.23
CA GLY A 59 -1.89 -5.98 0.17
C GLY A 59 -0.68 -5.62 -0.71
N ARG A 60 -0.55 -4.34 -1.05
CA ARG A 60 0.53 -3.82 -1.91
C ARG A 60 1.92 -4.13 -1.35
N ALA A 61 2.09 -4.06 -0.02
CA ALA A 61 3.36 -4.36 0.63
C ALA A 61 3.81 -5.81 0.38
N GLN A 62 2.89 -6.79 0.43
CA GLN A 62 3.22 -8.19 0.18
C GLN A 62 3.52 -8.46 -1.29
N TRP A 63 2.86 -7.74 -2.19
CA TRP A 63 3.24 -7.76 -3.61
C TRP A 63 4.68 -7.25 -3.82
N LEU A 64 5.07 -6.16 -3.17
CA LEU A 64 6.44 -5.63 -3.25
C LEU A 64 7.46 -6.58 -2.61
N GLN A 65 7.11 -7.22 -1.50
CA GLN A 65 7.95 -8.23 -0.84
C GLN A 65 8.16 -9.48 -1.73
N ALA A 66 7.13 -9.90 -2.47
CA ALA A 66 7.26 -10.99 -3.45
C ALA A 66 8.21 -10.60 -4.60
N ARG A 67 8.13 -9.36 -5.09
CA ARG A 67 9.13 -8.83 -6.04
C ARG A 67 10.55 -8.85 -5.47
N ALA A 68 10.70 -8.41 -4.23
CA ALA A 68 11.98 -8.46 -3.53
C ALA A 68 12.52 -9.89 -3.45
N ALA A 69 11.66 -10.84 -3.17
CA ALA A 69 11.98 -12.27 -3.17
C ALA A 69 12.23 -12.87 -4.57
N ARG A 70 11.95 -12.11 -5.64
CA ARG A 70 12.01 -12.57 -7.05
C ARG A 70 11.09 -13.75 -7.34
N VAL A 71 9.92 -13.76 -6.72
CA VAL A 71 8.89 -14.78 -6.92
C VAL A 71 7.58 -14.16 -7.40
N THR A 72 6.74 -14.96 -8.04
CA THR A 72 5.40 -14.53 -8.44
C THR A 72 4.53 -14.33 -7.20
N PRO A 73 3.92 -13.16 -7.00
CA PRO A 73 3.04 -12.94 -5.88
C PRO A 73 1.76 -13.78 -5.99
N THR A 74 1.34 -14.37 -4.88
CA THR A 74 0.11 -15.19 -4.79
C THR A 74 -0.76 -14.74 -3.63
N VAL A 75 -2.04 -15.15 -3.65
CA VAL A 75 -3.00 -14.84 -2.58
C VAL A 75 -2.62 -15.44 -1.23
N ASP A 76 -1.82 -16.50 -1.21
CA ASP A 76 -1.35 -17.14 0.02
C ASP A 76 -0.32 -16.27 0.78
N MET A 77 0.36 -15.34 0.11
CA MET A 77 1.28 -14.41 0.75
C MET A 77 0.57 -13.37 1.65
N ASN A 78 -0.73 -13.13 1.40
CA ASN A 78 -1.58 -12.30 2.25
C ASN A 78 -3.02 -12.84 2.25
N PRO A 79 -3.31 -13.94 2.97
CA PRO A 79 -4.60 -14.63 2.92
C PRO A 79 -5.76 -13.82 3.48
N VAL A 80 -5.50 -12.86 4.39
CA VAL A 80 -6.53 -11.98 4.95
C VAL A 80 -6.13 -10.53 4.75
N LEU A 81 -6.93 -9.80 3.97
CA LEU A 81 -6.78 -8.35 3.83
C LEU A 81 -8.04 -7.66 4.35
N LEU A 82 -7.86 -6.79 5.33
CA LEU A 82 -8.91 -5.94 5.87
C LEU A 82 -8.82 -4.56 5.24
N LYS A 83 -9.91 -4.09 4.63
CA LYS A 83 -10.01 -2.76 4.01
C LYS A 83 -10.94 -1.87 4.84
N PRO A 84 -10.39 -0.96 5.67
CA PRO A 84 -11.20 -0.06 6.49
C PRO A 84 -12.10 0.81 5.63
N SER A 85 -13.41 0.75 5.87
CA SER A 85 -14.41 1.61 5.23
C SER A 85 -14.97 2.67 6.18
N SER A 86 -14.91 2.42 7.49
CA SER A 86 -15.24 3.38 8.55
C SER A 86 -14.39 3.10 9.78
N ASP A 87 -14.57 3.90 10.84
CA ASP A 87 -13.85 3.71 12.13
C ASP A 87 -14.21 2.39 12.83
N ARG A 88 -15.32 1.75 12.43
CA ARG A 88 -15.82 0.52 13.07
C ARG A 88 -16.05 -0.64 12.12
N ARG A 89 -15.86 -0.45 10.81
CA ARG A 89 -16.21 -1.44 9.79
C ARG A 89 -15.06 -1.62 8.81
N SER A 90 -14.72 -2.88 8.52
CA SER A 90 -13.75 -3.25 7.48
C SER A 90 -14.36 -4.28 6.55
N HIS A 91 -14.14 -4.13 5.25
CA HIS A 91 -14.39 -5.19 4.28
C HIS A 91 -13.27 -6.21 4.37
N VAL A 92 -13.64 -7.49 4.31
CA VAL A 92 -12.72 -8.62 4.38
C VAL A 92 -12.51 -9.18 2.98
N VAL A 93 -11.24 -9.27 2.59
CA VAL A 93 -10.80 -10.06 1.44
C VAL A 93 -10.12 -11.31 2.01
N LEU A 94 -10.62 -12.48 1.64
CA LEU A 94 -10.13 -13.78 2.09
C LEU A 94 -9.58 -14.54 0.89
N ARG A 95 -8.29 -14.88 0.93
CA ARG A 95 -7.57 -15.51 -0.19
C ARG A 95 -7.85 -14.84 -1.54
N GLY A 96 -7.77 -13.52 -1.54
CA GLY A 96 -7.92 -12.69 -2.73
C GLY A 96 -9.35 -12.34 -3.13
N LEU A 97 -10.38 -12.92 -2.54
CA LEU A 97 -11.78 -12.73 -2.91
C LEU A 97 -12.58 -12.00 -1.81
N PRO A 98 -13.60 -11.19 -2.17
CA PRO A 98 -14.50 -10.60 -1.18
C PRO A 98 -15.16 -11.66 -0.33
N TYR A 99 -15.09 -11.50 1.00
CA TYR A 99 -15.66 -12.47 1.95
C TYR A 99 -16.84 -11.91 2.76
N GLY A 100 -16.86 -10.61 2.99
CA GLY A 100 -17.89 -9.94 3.78
C GLY A 100 -17.36 -8.70 4.51
N THR A 101 -18.01 -8.35 5.60
CA THR A 101 -17.63 -7.21 6.43
C THR A 101 -17.47 -7.65 7.89
N LEU A 102 -16.54 -7.02 8.60
CA LEU A 102 -16.35 -7.19 10.04
C LEU A 102 -16.61 -5.86 10.74
N GLU A 103 -17.48 -5.88 11.74
CA GLU A 103 -17.67 -4.80 12.70
C GLU A 103 -16.64 -4.92 13.83
N ALA A 104 -16.21 -3.78 14.40
CA ALA A 104 -15.20 -3.77 15.46
C ALA A 104 -15.58 -4.60 16.69
N GLY A 105 -16.88 -4.77 16.99
CA GLY A 105 -17.41 -5.60 18.09
C GLY A 105 -17.49 -7.09 17.78
N GLU A 106 -17.55 -7.48 16.49
CA GLU A 106 -17.68 -8.86 16.03
C GLU A 106 -16.32 -9.52 15.77
N TYR A 107 -15.26 -8.74 15.82
CA TYR A 107 -13.90 -9.17 15.51
C TYR A 107 -13.44 -10.38 16.36
N ALA A 108 -14.01 -10.60 17.53
CA ALA A 108 -13.66 -11.73 18.40
C ALA A 108 -14.32 -13.06 18.01
N HIS A 109 -15.50 -13.06 17.37
CA HIS A 109 -16.29 -14.25 17.12
C HIS A 109 -16.25 -14.78 15.67
N GLY A 110 -15.90 -13.93 14.69
CA GLY A 110 -15.85 -14.28 13.25
C GLY A 110 -14.48 -14.75 12.74
N ARG A 111 -13.51 -15.03 13.61
CA ARG A 111 -12.12 -15.30 13.19
C ARG A 111 -11.82 -16.73 12.75
N GLY A 112 -12.67 -17.72 13.05
CA GLY A 112 -12.41 -19.12 12.73
C GLY A 112 -11.96 -19.34 11.28
N PRO A 113 -12.76 -18.96 10.28
CA PRO A 113 -12.39 -19.12 8.88
C PRO A 113 -11.13 -18.32 8.47
N LEU A 114 -10.88 -17.15 9.09
CA LEU A 114 -9.69 -16.36 8.82
C LEU A 114 -8.42 -17.03 9.34
N ILE A 115 -8.51 -17.64 10.54
CA ILE A 115 -7.43 -18.41 11.14
C ILE A 115 -7.09 -19.64 10.30
N GLU A 116 -8.11 -20.39 9.88
CA GLU A 116 -7.95 -21.57 9.04
C GLU A 116 -7.31 -21.22 7.68
N ALA A 117 -7.83 -20.22 6.99
CA ALA A 117 -7.27 -19.75 5.73
C ALA A 117 -5.82 -19.26 5.88
N SER A 118 -5.53 -18.55 6.98
CA SER A 118 -4.16 -18.10 7.29
C SER A 118 -3.21 -19.27 7.48
N ARG A 119 -3.60 -20.29 8.25
CA ARG A 119 -2.74 -21.47 8.48
C ARG A 119 -2.51 -22.26 7.21
N ALA A 120 -3.58 -22.55 6.45
CA ALA A 120 -3.47 -23.27 5.20
C ALA A 120 -2.58 -22.55 4.17
N ALA A 121 -2.66 -21.22 4.11
CA ALA A 121 -1.82 -20.42 3.24
C ALA A 121 -0.33 -20.49 3.66
N TYR A 122 -0.03 -20.41 4.96
CA TYR A 122 1.34 -20.59 5.44
C TYR A 122 1.89 -21.98 5.11
N GLU A 123 1.11 -23.05 5.36
CA GLU A 123 1.50 -24.43 5.06
C GLU A 123 1.81 -24.62 3.58
N ALA A 124 0.98 -24.05 2.69
CA ALA A 124 1.21 -24.10 1.25
C ALA A 124 2.52 -23.40 0.84
N LEU A 125 2.86 -22.27 1.49
CA LEU A 125 4.10 -21.57 1.24
C LEU A 125 5.32 -22.33 1.82
N ASP A 126 5.20 -22.94 3.01
CA ASP A 126 6.27 -23.73 3.64
C ASP A 126 6.61 -25.01 2.82
N GLU A 127 5.63 -25.57 2.10
CA GLU A 127 5.83 -26.68 1.17
C GLU A 127 6.51 -26.22 -0.14
N ALA A 128 6.20 -25.03 -0.62
CA ALA A 128 6.63 -24.54 -1.94
C ALA A 128 8.01 -23.83 -1.90
N TYR A 129 8.42 -23.29 -0.76
CA TYR A 129 9.59 -22.45 -0.60
C TYR A 129 10.55 -22.99 0.46
N ASP A 130 11.83 -22.62 0.33
CA ASP A 130 12.89 -23.06 1.25
C ASP A 130 12.85 -22.23 2.58
N LEU A 131 12.21 -21.05 2.55
CA LEU A 131 12.04 -20.16 3.71
C LEU A 131 10.78 -19.32 3.56
N VAL A 132 10.02 -19.13 4.65
CA VAL A 132 8.91 -18.19 4.73
C VAL A 132 9.26 -17.06 5.72
N VAL A 133 9.33 -15.83 5.23
CA VAL A 133 9.54 -14.63 6.06
C VAL A 133 8.20 -14.00 6.39
N CYS A 134 7.77 -14.16 7.64
CA CYS A 134 6.50 -13.64 8.12
C CYS A 134 6.62 -12.21 8.61
N GLU A 135 5.64 -11.37 8.28
CA GLU A 135 5.45 -10.03 8.82
C GLU A 135 4.28 -10.01 9.80
N GLY A 136 4.51 -9.56 11.03
CA GLY A 136 3.46 -9.33 12.01
C GLY A 136 2.65 -8.06 11.72
N ALA A 137 1.49 -7.92 12.36
CA ALA A 137 0.66 -6.72 12.28
C ALA A 137 0.51 -6.05 13.65
N GLY A 138 0.61 -4.71 13.69
CA GLY A 138 0.59 -3.96 14.95
C GLY A 138 1.71 -4.38 15.90
N SER A 139 1.36 -4.65 17.15
CA SER A 139 2.28 -5.07 18.21
C SER A 139 1.85 -6.41 18.83
N PRO A 140 2.78 -7.33 19.13
CA PRO A 140 2.47 -8.54 19.90
C PRO A 140 2.08 -8.23 21.37
N ALA A 141 2.30 -6.99 21.81
CA ALA A 141 1.92 -6.53 23.16
C ALA A 141 0.44 -6.13 23.29
N GLU A 142 -0.36 -6.27 22.23
CA GLU A 142 -1.82 -6.09 22.28
C GLU A 142 -2.48 -7.27 23.00
N ILE A 143 -2.22 -7.38 24.31
CA ILE A 143 -2.63 -8.52 25.17
C ILE A 143 -4.15 -8.71 25.25
N ASN A 144 -4.92 -7.64 25.03
CA ASN A 144 -6.37 -7.65 24.91
C ASN A 144 -6.86 -8.42 23.67
N LEU A 145 -6.03 -8.58 22.65
CA LEU A 145 -6.33 -9.33 21.43
C LEU A 145 -5.69 -10.73 21.39
N ARG A 146 -4.88 -11.08 22.42
CA ARG A 146 -4.05 -12.28 22.44
C ARG A 146 -4.81 -13.59 22.26
N ALA A 147 -6.00 -13.73 22.84
CA ALA A 147 -6.80 -14.96 22.76
C ALA A 147 -7.21 -15.34 21.34
N GLY A 148 -7.32 -14.36 20.43
CA GLY A 148 -7.66 -14.58 19.01
C GLY A 148 -6.51 -14.23 18.08
N ASP A 149 -5.29 -14.09 18.58
CA ASP A 149 -4.12 -13.73 17.75
C ASP A 149 -3.73 -14.91 16.85
N TYR A 150 -3.68 -14.65 15.56
CA TYR A 150 -3.16 -15.55 14.53
C TYR A 150 -2.15 -14.85 13.61
N VAL A 151 -1.68 -13.66 14.03
CA VAL A 151 -0.90 -12.75 13.21
C VAL A 151 0.51 -12.55 13.75
N ASN A 152 0.64 -12.50 15.10
CA ASN A 152 1.90 -12.32 15.80
C ASN A 152 2.26 -13.60 16.60
N MET A 153 2.15 -13.56 17.93
CA MET A 153 2.59 -14.68 18.78
C MET A 153 1.73 -15.94 18.61
N GLY A 154 0.46 -15.79 18.21
CA GLY A 154 -0.39 -16.94 17.89
C GLY A 154 0.08 -17.69 16.65
N LEU A 155 0.53 -16.98 15.62
CA LEU A 155 1.17 -17.57 14.44
C LEU A 155 2.50 -18.23 14.83
N ALA A 156 3.34 -17.48 15.55
CA ALA A 156 4.66 -17.95 15.96
C ALA A 156 4.58 -19.23 16.82
N ARG A 157 3.64 -19.30 17.78
CA ARG A 157 3.40 -20.51 18.57
C ARG A 157 2.94 -21.71 17.73
N HIS A 158 2.02 -21.45 16.82
CA HIS A 158 1.42 -22.53 16.02
C HIS A 158 2.46 -23.25 15.15
N PHE A 159 3.38 -22.46 14.55
CA PHE A 159 4.37 -22.98 13.62
C PHE A 159 5.80 -23.07 14.19
N GLY A 160 6.01 -22.70 15.46
CA GLY A 160 7.32 -22.73 16.10
C GLY A 160 8.32 -21.73 15.49
N LEU A 161 7.84 -20.54 15.12
CA LEU A 161 8.67 -19.52 14.46
C LEU A 161 9.47 -18.71 15.48
N PRO A 162 10.78 -18.53 15.29
CA PRO A 162 11.53 -17.52 16.03
C PRO A 162 11.03 -16.13 15.64
N VAL A 163 11.01 -15.21 16.62
CA VAL A 163 10.47 -13.86 16.45
C VAL A 163 11.58 -12.82 16.63
N ALA A 164 11.78 -11.97 15.63
CA ALA A 164 12.61 -10.78 15.71
C ALA A 164 11.73 -9.55 15.96
N LEU A 165 11.96 -8.84 17.07
CA LEU A 165 11.14 -7.70 17.49
C LEU A 165 11.76 -6.38 16.99
N VAL A 166 11.07 -5.59 16.21
CA VAL A 166 11.54 -4.31 15.65
C VAL A 166 11.05 -3.14 16.47
N GLY A 167 11.97 -2.29 16.95
CA GLY A 167 11.68 -1.04 17.62
C GLY A 167 12.05 0.18 16.76
N ASP A 168 11.16 1.17 16.69
CA ASP A 168 11.39 2.47 16.03
C ASP A 168 12.02 3.44 17.01
N ILE A 169 13.26 3.91 16.74
CA ILE A 169 13.97 4.84 17.62
C ILE A 169 13.74 6.30 17.28
N ASP A 170 13.29 6.62 16.06
CA ASP A 170 13.12 8.00 15.57
C ASP A 170 12.15 8.83 16.43
N ARG A 171 11.12 8.17 16.97
CA ARG A 171 10.12 8.82 17.85
C ARG A 171 10.53 8.87 19.33
N GLY A 172 11.65 8.27 19.70
CA GLY A 172 12.08 8.11 21.10
C GLY A 172 11.33 6.99 21.82
N GLY A 173 11.83 6.59 22.99
CA GLY A 173 11.20 5.58 23.85
C GLY A 173 11.35 4.12 23.38
N MET A 174 12.14 3.84 22.34
CA MET A 174 12.28 2.50 21.76
C MET A 174 12.72 1.44 22.78
N LEU A 175 13.69 1.75 23.65
CA LEU A 175 14.15 0.81 24.68
C LEU A 175 13.02 0.41 25.64
N ALA A 176 12.18 1.38 26.05
CA ALA A 176 11.00 1.13 26.86
C ALA A 176 9.94 0.32 26.09
N ALA A 177 9.76 0.58 24.80
CA ALA A 177 8.80 -0.15 23.96
C ALA A 177 9.20 -1.63 23.80
N VAL A 178 10.48 -1.93 23.55
CA VAL A 178 10.98 -3.32 23.47
C VAL A 178 10.84 -4.01 24.83
N PHE A 179 11.27 -3.35 25.92
CA PHE A 179 11.14 -3.89 27.27
C PHE A 179 9.69 -4.11 27.67
N GLY A 180 8.80 -3.16 27.38
CA GLY A 180 7.37 -3.25 27.68
C GLY A 180 6.70 -4.38 26.88
N THR A 181 7.05 -4.53 25.61
CA THR A 181 6.55 -5.64 24.76
C THR A 181 6.98 -6.98 25.36
N TRP A 182 8.27 -7.15 25.65
CA TRP A 182 8.78 -8.35 26.32
C TRP A 182 8.10 -8.61 27.67
N GLY A 183 7.90 -7.56 28.48
CA GLY A 183 7.31 -7.64 29.79
C GLY A 183 5.83 -8.04 29.81
N LEU A 184 5.07 -7.64 28.79
CA LEU A 184 3.64 -7.95 28.66
C LEU A 184 3.38 -9.34 28.06
N LEU A 185 4.33 -9.91 27.32
CA LEU A 185 4.18 -11.24 26.73
C LEU A 185 4.18 -12.32 27.83
N GLU A 186 3.42 -13.38 27.61
CA GLU A 186 3.47 -14.60 28.44
C GLU A 186 4.83 -15.29 28.30
N GLU A 187 5.22 -16.07 29.31
CA GLU A 187 6.50 -16.78 29.32
C GLU A 187 6.69 -17.66 28.07
N ALA A 188 5.67 -18.39 27.67
CA ALA A 188 5.71 -19.24 26.49
C ALA A 188 5.83 -18.45 25.16
N ASP A 189 5.39 -17.18 25.10
CA ASP A 189 5.63 -16.30 23.94
C ASP A 189 7.06 -15.75 23.97
N ARG A 190 7.59 -15.40 25.16
CA ARG A 190 8.96 -14.91 25.33
C ARG A 190 10.00 -15.91 24.85
N THR A 191 9.75 -17.22 25.01
CA THR A 191 10.68 -18.27 24.55
C THR A 191 10.87 -18.28 23.02
N LEU A 192 9.96 -17.70 22.26
CA LEU A 192 10.06 -17.58 20.82
C LEU A 192 10.81 -16.32 20.37
N LEU A 193 11.02 -15.34 21.26
CA LEU A 193 11.76 -14.13 20.91
C LEU A 193 13.25 -14.47 20.70
N ALA A 194 13.73 -14.33 19.48
CA ALA A 194 15.12 -14.58 19.13
C ALA A 194 16.02 -13.36 19.37
N GLY A 195 15.44 -12.16 19.41
CA GLY A 195 16.15 -10.92 19.65
C GLY A 195 15.35 -9.71 19.22
N TYR A 196 15.98 -8.55 19.26
CA TYR A 196 15.35 -7.30 18.83
C TYR A 196 16.24 -6.53 17.86
N LEU A 197 15.63 -5.64 17.06
CA LEU A 197 16.23 -4.75 16.10
C LEU A 197 15.90 -3.30 16.44
N VAL A 198 16.85 -2.42 16.24
CA VAL A 198 16.65 -0.98 16.27
C VAL A 198 16.53 -0.48 14.84
N ASN A 199 15.46 0.20 14.52
CA ASN A 199 15.23 0.74 13.18
C ASN A 199 15.14 2.28 13.19
N LYS A 200 15.43 2.89 12.04
CA LYS A 200 15.41 4.35 11.81
C LYS A 200 16.37 5.11 12.71
N PHE A 201 17.53 4.53 12.97
CA PHE A 201 18.55 5.14 13.83
C PHE A 201 19.23 6.33 13.15
N ARG A 202 19.42 7.40 13.91
CA ARG A 202 20.21 8.58 13.51
C ARG A 202 21.23 8.88 14.59
N GLY A 203 22.48 8.98 14.25
CA GLY A 203 23.55 9.35 15.16
C GLY A 203 24.64 8.30 15.28
N ASP A 204 25.37 8.30 16.40
CA ASP A 204 26.47 7.40 16.70
C ASP A 204 25.97 6.19 17.50
N VAL A 205 26.16 4.97 16.96
CA VAL A 205 25.77 3.70 17.60
C VAL A 205 26.49 3.48 18.94
N GLU A 206 27.71 4.02 19.10
CA GLU A 206 28.47 3.90 20.34
C GLU A 206 27.77 4.61 21.51
N VAL A 207 27.05 5.70 21.25
CA VAL A 207 26.24 6.39 22.27
C VAL A 207 25.02 5.54 22.67
N LEU A 208 24.48 4.76 21.74
CA LEU A 208 23.33 3.88 22.00
C LEU A 208 23.73 2.59 22.72
N ARG A 209 24.96 2.11 22.53
CA ARG A 209 25.46 0.80 23.00
C ARG A 209 25.16 0.50 24.47
N PRO A 210 25.42 1.39 25.45
CA PRO A 210 25.10 1.11 26.86
C PRO A 210 23.61 0.84 27.13
N GLY A 211 22.72 1.51 26.35
CA GLY A 211 21.29 1.26 26.41
C GLY A 211 20.91 -0.12 25.88
N LEU A 212 21.53 -0.57 24.78
CA LEU A 212 21.32 -1.90 24.20
C LEU A 212 21.83 -2.99 25.17
N GLU A 213 23.00 -2.82 25.75
CA GLU A 213 23.57 -3.73 26.76
C GLU A 213 22.65 -3.87 27.99
N THR A 214 22.14 -2.75 28.48
CA THR A 214 21.19 -2.74 29.62
C THR A 214 19.90 -3.48 29.26
N LEU A 215 19.36 -3.27 28.04
CA LEU A 215 18.16 -3.96 27.59
C LEU A 215 18.40 -5.46 27.46
N THR A 216 19.51 -5.87 26.86
CA THR A 216 19.92 -7.28 26.75
C THR A 216 20.09 -7.93 28.13
N GLN A 217 20.74 -7.27 29.08
CA GLN A 217 20.88 -7.79 30.45
C GLN A 217 19.53 -8.00 31.17
N ARG A 218 18.55 -7.10 30.91
CA ARG A 218 17.24 -7.17 31.57
C ARG A 218 16.30 -8.20 30.94
N THR A 219 16.39 -8.39 29.64
CA THR A 219 15.44 -9.22 28.86
C THR A 219 16.00 -10.59 28.47
N GLY A 220 17.32 -10.73 28.43
CA GLY A 220 18.01 -11.87 27.83
C GLY A 220 18.03 -11.85 26.29
N LEU A 221 17.41 -10.86 25.65
CA LEU A 221 17.32 -10.78 24.21
C LEU A 221 18.56 -10.10 23.61
N PRO A 222 19.24 -10.71 22.62
CA PRO A 222 20.32 -10.03 21.89
C PRO A 222 19.77 -8.94 20.96
N CYS A 223 20.57 -7.88 20.76
CA CYS A 223 20.35 -6.95 19.66
C CYS A 223 20.81 -7.61 18.34
N LEU A 224 19.89 -7.80 17.40
CA LEU A 224 20.16 -8.42 16.08
C LEU A 224 20.68 -7.42 15.05
N GLY A 225 20.65 -6.13 15.37
CA GLY A 225 21.19 -5.07 14.52
C GLY A 225 20.58 -3.71 14.78
N VAL A 226 21.25 -2.67 14.25
CA VAL A 226 20.84 -1.27 14.32
C VAL A 226 20.80 -0.74 12.88
N VAL A 227 19.61 -0.57 12.32
CA VAL A 227 19.41 -0.08 10.97
C VAL A 227 19.36 1.44 10.99
N PRO A 228 20.22 2.12 10.24
CA PRO A 228 20.21 3.57 10.16
C PRO A 228 18.93 4.06 9.45
N TRP A 229 18.69 5.35 9.56
CA TRP A 229 17.73 6.01 8.68
C TRP A 229 18.22 5.91 7.24
N LEU A 230 17.40 5.35 6.37
CA LEU A 230 17.72 5.20 4.94
C LEU A 230 17.07 6.33 4.16
N ASP A 231 17.89 7.22 3.61
CA ASP A 231 17.41 8.29 2.73
C ASP A 231 17.03 7.71 1.35
N GLY A 232 16.03 8.29 0.72
CA GLY A 232 15.60 7.88 -0.62
C GLY A 232 14.82 6.55 -0.67
N VAL A 233 14.58 5.92 0.47
CA VAL A 233 13.71 4.75 0.55
C VAL A 233 12.27 5.23 0.67
N TRP A 234 11.50 4.92 -0.35
CA TRP A 234 10.06 5.08 -0.36
C TRP A 234 9.46 3.67 -0.59
N LEU A 235 8.55 3.26 0.25
CA LEU A 235 7.77 2.05 -0.02
C LEU A 235 6.43 2.46 -0.56
N ASP A 236 5.91 1.64 -1.45
CA ASP A 236 4.50 1.59 -1.76
C ASP A 236 3.76 1.58 -0.41
N SER A 237 3.27 2.74 0.03
CA SER A 237 2.86 2.99 1.41
C SER A 237 1.76 2.03 1.83
N GLU A 238 1.96 1.34 2.94
CA GLU A 238 0.94 0.50 3.57
C GLU A 238 -0.18 1.37 4.17
N ASP A 239 0.17 2.56 4.64
CA ASP A 239 -0.75 3.52 5.24
C ASP A 239 -1.07 4.68 4.30
N THR A 240 -2.34 4.82 3.96
CA THR A 240 -2.90 6.01 3.27
C THR A 240 -2.63 7.33 4.02
N LEU A 241 -2.32 7.28 5.31
CA LEU A 241 -2.01 8.44 6.16
C LEU A 241 -0.64 9.06 5.88
N ARG A 242 0.28 8.34 5.21
CA ARG A 242 1.59 8.86 4.78
C ARG A 242 1.60 9.47 3.37
N VAL A 243 0.46 9.59 2.72
CA VAL A 243 0.31 10.34 1.50
C VAL A 243 0.67 11.80 1.79
N GLY A 244 1.91 12.18 1.58
CA GLY A 244 2.40 13.53 1.88
C GLY A 244 3.90 13.66 2.13
N THR A 245 4.65 12.55 2.10
CA THR A 245 6.12 12.62 2.08
C THR A 245 6.57 12.15 0.70
N PRO A 246 6.71 13.04 -0.28
CA PRO A 246 7.23 12.66 -1.59
C PRO A 246 8.63 12.07 -1.41
N ALA A 247 9.00 11.12 -2.27
CA ALA A 247 10.41 10.80 -2.47
C ALA A 247 11.18 12.13 -2.67
N PRO A 248 12.39 12.28 -2.08
CA PRO A 248 13.16 13.49 -2.27
C PRO A 248 13.45 13.66 -3.76
N THR A 249 12.71 14.55 -4.40
CA THR A 249 13.03 14.97 -5.77
C THR A 249 14.35 15.71 -5.69
N VAL A 250 15.33 15.26 -6.44
CA VAL A 250 16.54 16.05 -6.67
C VAL A 250 16.05 17.40 -7.21
N ARG A 251 16.28 18.48 -6.45
CA ARG A 251 15.90 19.83 -6.86
C ARG A 251 16.88 20.31 -7.92
N ASP A 252 16.66 19.86 -9.15
CA ASP A 252 17.29 20.50 -10.30
C ASP A 252 16.62 21.85 -10.57
N ALA A 253 17.41 22.82 -11.01
CA ALA A 253 16.96 24.18 -11.31
C ALA A 253 16.14 24.29 -12.62
N GLY A 254 15.67 23.16 -13.18
CA GLY A 254 14.91 23.07 -14.43
C GLY A 254 13.43 23.46 -14.30
N PRO A 255 12.72 23.55 -15.44
CA PRO A 255 11.29 23.76 -15.47
C PRO A 255 10.55 22.65 -14.68
N ARG A 256 9.55 23.04 -13.91
CA ARG A 256 8.80 22.10 -13.06
C ARG A 256 7.35 21.98 -13.48
N LEU A 257 6.74 20.83 -13.15
CA LEU A 257 5.34 20.57 -13.30
C LEU A 257 4.73 20.34 -11.91
N SER A 258 3.77 21.17 -11.53
CA SER A 258 3.12 21.09 -10.23
C SER A 258 1.89 20.17 -10.31
N ILE A 259 1.87 19.12 -9.48
CA ILE A 259 0.74 18.18 -9.36
C ILE A 259 0.16 18.28 -7.95
N ALA A 260 -1.13 18.61 -7.84
CA ALA A 260 -1.86 18.60 -6.60
C ALA A 260 -2.80 17.40 -6.55
N VAL A 261 -2.61 16.54 -5.55
CA VAL A 261 -3.47 15.38 -5.29
C VAL A 261 -4.49 15.72 -4.22
N VAL A 262 -5.76 15.50 -4.51
CA VAL A 262 -6.83 15.70 -3.53
C VAL A 262 -6.69 14.65 -2.42
N ARG A 263 -6.51 15.10 -1.18
CA ARG A 263 -6.47 14.23 -0.01
C ARG A 263 -7.89 13.86 0.41
N LEU A 264 -8.47 12.86 -0.27
CA LEU A 264 -9.78 12.33 0.11
C LEU A 264 -9.74 11.69 1.50
N PRO A 265 -10.83 11.72 2.28
CA PRO A 265 -10.90 11.04 3.58
C PRO A 265 -10.67 9.52 3.50
N ARG A 266 -11.07 8.89 2.39
CA ARG A 266 -11.00 7.44 2.20
C ARG A 266 -10.21 7.05 0.95
N VAL A 267 -9.04 7.68 0.76
CA VAL A 267 -8.12 7.33 -0.34
C VAL A 267 -7.87 5.82 -0.36
N SER A 268 -7.90 5.23 -1.54
CA SER A 268 -7.45 3.86 -1.79
C SER A 268 -6.45 3.83 -2.94
N ASN A 269 -5.54 2.87 -2.91
CA ASN A 269 -4.45 2.73 -3.88
C ASN A 269 -3.67 4.04 -4.08
N ALA A 270 -3.28 4.66 -2.95
CA ALA A 270 -2.49 5.89 -2.95
C ALA A 270 -1.15 5.75 -3.71
N THR A 271 -0.71 4.53 -3.99
CA THR A 271 0.49 4.21 -4.77
C THR A 271 0.41 4.66 -6.24
N ASP A 272 -0.77 5.01 -6.76
CA ASP A 272 -0.90 5.62 -8.09
C ASP A 272 -0.10 6.91 -8.25
N ILE A 273 0.21 7.60 -7.14
CA ILE A 273 0.97 8.85 -7.17
C ILE A 273 2.49 8.64 -7.06
N ASP A 274 2.97 7.45 -6.71
CA ASP A 274 4.39 7.22 -6.43
C ASP A 274 5.25 7.41 -7.67
N ALA A 275 4.79 6.93 -8.84
CA ALA A 275 5.50 7.13 -10.09
C ALA A 275 5.55 8.61 -10.51
N LEU A 276 4.47 9.36 -10.24
CA LEU A 276 4.42 10.81 -10.48
C LEU A 276 5.35 11.56 -9.52
N ALA A 277 5.38 11.16 -8.24
CA ALA A 277 6.27 11.77 -7.25
C ALA A 277 7.75 11.48 -7.52
N ALA A 278 8.05 10.33 -8.14
CA ALA A 278 9.40 9.94 -8.52
C ALA A 278 9.88 10.59 -9.83
N GLU A 279 8.97 11.20 -10.62
CA GLU A 279 9.30 11.78 -11.92
C GLU A 279 10.16 13.04 -11.78
N PRO A 280 11.31 13.18 -12.49
CA PRO A 280 12.13 14.36 -12.43
C PRO A 280 11.38 15.63 -12.84
N GLY A 281 11.58 16.69 -12.09
CA GLY A 281 10.94 17.98 -12.36
C GLY A 281 9.45 18.04 -12.01
N VAL A 282 8.87 17.00 -11.39
CA VAL A 282 7.52 17.02 -10.83
C VAL A 282 7.55 17.46 -9.37
N ASP A 283 6.69 18.44 -9.03
CA ASP A 283 6.41 18.88 -7.65
C ASP A 283 5.03 18.37 -7.25
N LEU A 284 4.98 17.24 -6.54
CA LEU A 284 3.74 16.64 -6.10
C LEU A 284 3.38 17.06 -4.68
N THR A 285 2.16 17.54 -4.47
CA THR A 285 1.62 17.94 -3.17
C THR A 285 0.26 17.27 -2.93
N VAL A 286 0.11 16.57 -1.80
CA VAL A 286 -1.17 16.03 -1.36
C VAL A 286 -1.84 17.03 -0.42
N THR A 287 -3.04 17.48 -0.75
CA THR A 287 -3.64 18.63 -0.07
C THR A 287 -5.17 18.58 -0.04
N THR A 288 -5.76 19.28 0.93
CA THR A 288 -7.18 19.62 0.99
C THR A 288 -7.42 21.11 0.73
N ARG A 289 -6.37 21.88 0.45
CA ARG A 289 -6.44 23.33 0.29
C ARG A 289 -6.91 23.71 -1.11
N PRO A 290 -8.08 24.38 -1.27
CA PRO A 290 -8.63 24.80 -2.56
C PRO A 290 -7.67 25.66 -3.37
N ASP A 291 -6.93 26.58 -2.72
CA ASP A 291 -5.99 27.48 -3.38
C ASP A 291 -4.80 26.74 -4.04
N LEU A 292 -4.27 25.69 -3.39
CA LEU A 292 -3.22 24.87 -3.97
C LEU A 292 -3.74 24.01 -5.13
N LEU A 293 -4.96 23.46 -4.99
CA LEU A 293 -5.63 22.72 -6.07
C LEU A 293 -5.91 23.65 -7.27
N ALA A 294 -6.37 24.87 -7.03
CA ALA A 294 -6.62 25.83 -8.10
C ALA A 294 -5.34 26.22 -8.86
N ALA A 295 -4.20 26.34 -8.16
CA ALA A 295 -2.94 26.81 -8.74
C ALA A 295 -2.15 25.74 -9.52
N ALA A 296 -2.31 24.45 -9.18
CA ALA A 296 -1.51 23.35 -9.75
C ALA A 296 -1.67 23.19 -11.26
N ASP A 297 -0.68 22.67 -11.96
CA ASP A 297 -0.75 22.35 -13.40
C ASP A 297 -1.69 21.16 -13.65
N LEU A 298 -1.63 20.13 -12.80
CA LEU A 298 -2.54 18.98 -12.79
C LEU A 298 -3.19 18.83 -11.42
N VAL A 299 -4.49 18.59 -11.37
CA VAL A 299 -5.16 18.07 -10.18
C VAL A 299 -5.49 16.61 -10.38
N LEU A 300 -5.08 15.75 -9.44
CA LEU A 300 -5.40 14.33 -9.41
C LEU A 300 -6.43 14.06 -8.31
N VAL A 301 -7.56 13.46 -8.68
CA VAL A 301 -8.58 12.92 -7.77
C VAL A 301 -8.37 11.41 -7.69
N PRO A 302 -7.81 10.89 -6.59
CA PRO A 302 -7.38 9.50 -6.49
C PRO A 302 -8.54 8.53 -6.29
N GLY A 303 -8.24 7.25 -6.25
CA GLY A 303 -9.17 6.20 -5.86
C GLY A 303 -9.74 6.41 -4.47
N SER A 304 -10.97 5.97 -4.26
CA SER A 304 -11.68 6.05 -3.00
C SER A 304 -12.23 4.68 -2.59
N ARG A 305 -12.25 4.42 -1.28
CA ARG A 305 -12.95 3.28 -0.67
C ARG A 305 -14.41 3.61 -0.34
N SER A 306 -14.82 4.86 -0.48
CA SER A 306 -16.17 5.36 -0.22
C SER A 306 -16.46 6.51 -1.18
N THR A 307 -16.73 6.18 -2.44
CA THR A 307 -16.92 7.15 -3.53
C THR A 307 -18.04 8.13 -3.20
N LEU A 308 -19.18 7.66 -2.71
CA LEU A 308 -20.34 8.51 -2.37
C LEU A 308 -20.04 9.41 -1.17
N GLY A 309 -19.34 8.88 -0.16
CA GLY A 309 -18.93 9.65 1.01
C GLY A 309 -17.93 10.74 0.65
N ASP A 310 -16.94 10.41 -0.16
CA ASP A 310 -15.90 11.35 -0.60
C ASP A 310 -16.46 12.38 -1.60
N LEU A 311 -17.41 12.02 -2.46
CA LEU A 311 -18.14 12.97 -3.33
C LEU A 311 -18.90 14.01 -2.50
N SER A 312 -19.58 13.56 -1.45
CA SER A 312 -20.28 14.48 -0.52
C SER A 312 -19.29 15.40 0.19
N TRP A 313 -18.13 14.87 0.59
CA TRP A 313 -17.07 15.65 1.22
C TRP A 313 -16.45 16.67 0.24
N LEU A 314 -16.19 16.31 -1.03
CA LEU A 314 -15.72 17.24 -2.06
C LEU A 314 -16.63 18.46 -2.20
N ARG A 315 -17.95 18.24 -2.17
CA ARG A 315 -18.95 19.33 -2.21
C ARG A 315 -18.92 20.17 -0.95
N ALA A 316 -18.90 19.53 0.21
CA ALA A 316 -18.94 20.21 1.51
C ALA A 316 -17.70 21.08 1.78
N THR A 317 -16.55 20.75 1.17
CA THR A 317 -15.28 21.48 1.34
C THR A 317 -15.01 22.52 0.26
N GLY A 318 -15.91 22.67 -0.74
CA GLY A 318 -15.72 23.57 -1.87
C GLY A 318 -14.68 23.10 -2.90
N ILE A 319 -14.12 21.90 -2.75
CA ILE A 319 -13.17 21.33 -3.73
C ILE A 319 -13.91 21.02 -5.04
N ALA A 320 -15.17 20.61 -4.97
CA ALA A 320 -16.00 20.39 -6.15
C ALA A 320 -16.10 21.63 -7.04
N ASP A 321 -16.24 22.83 -6.45
CA ASP A 321 -16.28 24.09 -7.18
C ASP A 321 -14.94 24.39 -7.86
N VAL A 322 -13.82 24.13 -7.17
CA VAL A 322 -12.48 24.27 -7.75
C VAL A 322 -12.29 23.35 -8.95
N LEU A 323 -12.75 22.09 -8.87
CA LEU A 323 -12.69 21.15 -10.00
C LEU A 323 -13.55 21.61 -11.18
N ALA A 324 -14.76 22.14 -10.91
CA ALA A 324 -15.64 22.70 -11.94
C ALA A 324 -15.01 23.93 -12.62
N ASP A 325 -14.46 24.86 -11.85
CA ASP A 325 -13.78 26.05 -12.37
C ASP A 325 -12.56 25.67 -13.23
N ARG A 326 -11.79 24.66 -12.80
CA ARG A 326 -10.65 24.15 -13.58
C ARG A 326 -11.09 23.54 -14.89
N ALA A 327 -12.13 22.71 -14.88
CA ALA A 327 -12.68 22.10 -16.09
C ALA A 327 -13.20 23.16 -17.08
N ALA A 328 -13.91 24.17 -16.58
CA ALA A 328 -14.38 25.31 -17.38
C ALA A 328 -13.26 26.17 -18.00
N ALA A 329 -12.08 26.15 -17.36
CA ALA A 329 -10.88 26.85 -17.81
C ALA A 329 -9.91 25.96 -18.61
N ASP A 330 -10.33 24.76 -19.04
CA ASP A 330 -9.50 23.74 -19.71
C ASP A 330 -8.19 23.43 -18.97
N ARG A 331 -8.22 23.43 -17.63
CA ARG A 331 -7.05 23.07 -16.81
C ARG A 331 -7.05 21.59 -16.45
N PRO A 332 -5.91 20.89 -16.55
CA PRO A 332 -5.84 19.44 -16.39
C PRO A 332 -6.37 18.90 -15.05
N ILE A 333 -7.23 17.88 -15.15
CA ILE A 333 -7.74 17.07 -14.05
C ILE A 333 -7.63 15.60 -14.46
N LEU A 334 -7.14 14.74 -13.56
CA LEU A 334 -7.15 13.28 -13.73
C LEU A 334 -7.94 12.66 -12.59
N GLY A 335 -8.97 11.89 -12.90
CA GLY A 335 -9.71 11.04 -11.97
C GLY A 335 -9.30 9.58 -12.12
N ILE A 336 -9.01 8.90 -11.01
CA ILE A 336 -8.67 7.47 -11.01
C ILE A 336 -9.70 6.71 -10.17
N CYS A 337 -10.28 5.63 -10.71
CA CYS A 337 -11.23 4.72 -10.05
C CYS A 337 -12.37 5.51 -9.34
N GLY A 338 -12.44 5.54 -8.02
CA GLY A 338 -13.44 6.33 -7.28
C GLY A 338 -13.43 7.83 -7.63
N GLY A 339 -12.24 8.40 -7.86
CA GLY A 339 -12.09 9.78 -8.35
C GLY A 339 -12.70 9.98 -9.74
N TYR A 340 -12.47 9.05 -10.65
CA TYR A 340 -13.10 9.06 -11.97
C TYR A 340 -14.62 8.94 -11.90
N GLN A 341 -15.14 8.03 -11.07
CA GLN A 341 -16.57 7.87 -10.83
C GLN A 341 -17.21 9.17 -10.30
N ALA A 342 -16.54 9.84 -9.36
CA ALA A 342 -17.01 11.11 -8.80
C ALA A 342 -17.06 12.25 -9.85
N LEU A 343 -16.14 12.26 -10.83
CA LEU A 343 -16.13 13.23 -11.93
C LEU A 343 -17.26 12.99 -12.95
N GLY A 344 -17.88 11.80 -12.98
CA GLY A 344 -18.99 11.44 -13.87
C GLY A 344 -20.26 12.23 -13.67
N ARG A 345 -21.28 11.94 -14.47
CA ARG A 345 -22.61 12.57 -14.40
C ARG A 345 -23.46 12.00 -13.28
N THR A 346 -23.53 10.66 -13.21
CA THR A 346 -24.39 9.99 -12.22
C THR A 346 -23.73 8.74 -11.65
N ILE A 347 -24.12 8.41 -10.41
CA ILE A 347 -23.74 7.18 -9.72
C ILE A 347 -25.00 6.50 -9.22
N ALA A 348 -25.22 5.24 -9.58
CA ALA A 348 -26.30 4.41 -9.07
C ALA A 348 -25.74 3.27 -8.23
N ASP A 349 -26.32 3.04 -7.04
CA ASP A 349 -25.93 1.97 -6.11
C ASP A 349 -27.17 1.18 -5.65
N PRO A 350 -27.78 0.40 -6.57
CA PRO A 350 -29.00 -0.34 -6.27
C PRO A 350 -28.81 -1.47 -5.23
N ASP A 351 -27.59 -1.99 -5.15
CA ASP A 351 -27.22 -3.10 -4.25
C ASP A 351 -26.74 -2.61 -2.87
N GLY A 352 -26.60 -1.27 -2.69
CA GLY A 352 -26.14 -0.69 -1.42
C GLY A 352 -24.69 -1.07 -1.08
N VAL A 353 -23.83 -1.21 -2.09
CA VAL A 353 -22.43 -1.60 -1.92
C VAL A 353 -21.63 -0.57 -1.12
N GLU A 354 -21.89 0.71 -1.36
CA GLU A 354 -21.25 1.82 -0.65
C GLU A 354 -22.23 2.56 0.28
N ALA A 355 -23.51 2.65 -0.10
CA ALA A 355 -24.51 3.33 0.71
C ALA A 355 -25.03 2.40 1.82
N SER A 356 -25.01 2.86 3.07
CA SER A 356 -25.64 2.17 4.22
C SER A 356 -27.17 2.27 4.20
N GLY A 357 -27.80 2.38 3.02
CA GLY A 357 -29.24 2.46 2.82
C GLY A 357 -29.91 1.08 2.80
N ALA A 358 -31.24 1.05 3.03
CA ALA A 358 -32.01 -0.18 2.90
C ALA A 358 -31.91 -0.71 1.46
N PRO A 359 -31.67 -2.03 1.25
CA PRO A 359 -31.63 -2.61 -0.08
C PRO A 359 -32.91 -2.28 -0.87
N GLY A 360 -32.77 -1.83 -2.12
CA GLY A 360 -33.90 -1.53 -3.00
C GLY A 360 -34.27 -0.06 -3.13
N THR A 361 -33.61 0.86 -2.45
CA THR A 361 -33.74 2.31 -2.72
C THR A 361 -32.67 2.70 -3.75
N THR A 362 -33.01 2.66 -5.02
CA THR A 362 -32.14 3.13 -6.13
C THR A 362 -32.01 4.64 -6.02
N ALA A 363 -31.09 5.12 -5.21
CA ALA A 363 -30.73 6.53 -5.22
C ALA A 363 -29.77 6.76 -6.38
N LEU A 364 -30.25 7.38 -7.44
CA LEU A 364 -29.40 7.99 -8.45
C LEU A 364 -28.78 9.24 -7.86
N ILE A 365 -27.47 9.25 -7.72
CA ILE A 365 -26.70 10.34 -7.14
C ILE A 365 -26.02 11.08 -8.26
N GLU A 366 -26.17 12.41 -8.29
CA GLU A 366 -25.44 13.24 -9.25
C GLU A 366 -23.94 13.24 -8.91
N GLY A 367 -23.10 12.98 -9.89
CA GLY A 367 -21.66 13.20 -9.83
C GLY A 367 -21.30 14.67 -10.01
N LEU A 368 -20.04 14.97 -10.30
CA LEU A 368 -19.60 16.34 -10.57
C LEU A 368 -19.93 16.80 -12.00
N GLY A 369 -20.32 15.88 -12.90
CA GLY A 369 -20.74 16.18 -14.27
C GLY A 369 -19.61 16.66 -15.19
N LEU A 370 -18.35 16.41 -14.84
CA LEU A 370 -17.17 16.86 -15.59
C LEU A 370 -16.74 15.88 -16.67
N LEU A 371 -17.21 14.63 -16.60
CA LEU A 371 -16.99 13.60 -17.59
C LEU A 371 -18.32 12.98 -18.06
N PRO A 372 -18.47 12.60 -19.34
CA PRO A 372 -19.68 11.98 -19.90
C PRO A 372 -19.78 10.49 -19.52
N VAL A 373 -19.97 10.24 -18.24
CA VAL A 373 -19.88 8.89 -17.63
C VAL A 373 -21.00 8.68 -16.61
N HIS A 374 -21.59 7.48 -16.66
CA HIS A 374 -22.55 7.00 -15.69
C HIS A 374 -22.00 5.77 -14.99
N THR A 375 -21.96 5.77 -13.67
CA THR A 375 -21.44 4.65 -12.88
C THR A 375 -22.58 3.85 -12.27
N LEU A 376 -22.52 2.51 -12.39
CA LEU A 376 -23.42 1.58 -11.73
C LEU A 376 -22.61 0.66 -10.80
N PHE A 377 -22.90 0.71 -9.51
CA PHE A 377 -22.30 -0.22 -8.54
C PHE A 377 -23.01 -1.58 -8.59
N HIS A 378 -22.21 -2.64 -8.57
CA HIS A 378 -22.65 -4.03 -8.51
C HIS A 378 -22.08 -4.72 -7.27
N ALA A 379 -22.80 -5.71 -6.75
CA ALA A 379 -22.32 -6.53 -5.64
C ALA A 379 -21.04 -7.31 -6.00
N GLU A 380 -20.94 -7.75 -7.26
CA GLU A 380 -19.75 -8.40 -7.80
C GLU A 380 -18.62 -7.40 -7.99
N LYS A 381 -17.41 -7.79 -7.59
CA LYS A 381 -16.21 -6.96 -7.68
C LYS A 381 -15.41 -7.29 -8.93
N SER A 382 -15.05 -6.28 -9.71
CA SER A 382 -14.14 -6.43 -10.84
C SER A 382 -12.69 -6.47 -10.32
N LEU A 383 -11.98 -7.52 -10.69
CA LEU A 383 -10.55 -7.70 -10.45
C LEU A 383 -9.87 -8.05 -11.77
N GLY A 384 -8.86 -7.32 -12.17
CA GLY A 384 -8.20 -7.55 -13.44
C GLY A 384 -6.84 -6.87 -13.58
N ARG A 385 -6.10 -7.28 -14.61
CA ARG A 385 -4.86 -6.64 -15.06
C ARG A 385 -5.00 -6.26 -16.54
N PRO A 386 -5.78 -5.23 -16.83
CA PRO A 386 -6.02 -4.79 -18.19
C PRO A 386 -4.75 -4.20 -18.83
N THR A 387 -4.71 -4.27 -20.16
CA THR A 387 -3.72 -3.63 -21.00
C THR A 387 -4.41 -2.84 -22.09
N GLY A 388 -3.82 -1.73 -22.50
CA GLY A 388 -4.38 -0.89 -23.56
C GLY A 388 -3.30 -0.04 -24.23
N THR A 389 -3.76 0.93 -24.98
CA THR A 389 -2.87 1.90 -25.63
C THR A 389 -3.50 3.29 -25.56
N TRP A 390 -2.66 4.29 -25.37
CA TRP A 390 -3.04 5.68 -25.50
C TRP A 390 -2.02 6.43 -26.35
N ARG A 391 -2.47 7.05 -27.45
CA ARG A 391 -1.61 7.75 -28.43
C ARG A 391 -0.40 6.92 -28.90
N GLY A 392 -0.57 5.60 -29.02
CA GLY A 392 0.48 4.68 -29.45
C GLY A 392 1.41 4.17 -28.35
N HIS A 393 1.25 4.64 -27.11
CA HIS A 393 1.99 4.13 -25.95
C HIS A 393 1.19 3.00 -25.29
N ALA A 394 1.86 1.86 -25.05
CA ALA A 394 1.27 0.76 -24.33
C ALA A 394 1.09 1.14 -22.85
N VAL A 395 -0.01 0.69 -22.26
CA VAL A 395 -0.36 0.94 -20.86
C VAL A 395 -0.83 -0.34 -20.22
N THR A 396 -0.30 -0.65 -19.06
CA THR A 396 -0.75 -1.73 -18.19
C THR A 396 -1.35 -1.13 -16.92
N GLY A 397 -2.49 -1.67 -16.48
CA GLY A 397 -3.12 -1.27 -15.24
C GLY A 397 -3.53 -2.48 -14.41
N TYR A 398 -4.15 -2.19 -13.30
CA TYR A 398 -4.96 -3.15 -12.56
C TYR A 398 -6.27 -2.50 -12.13
N GLU A 399 -7.31 -3.31 -11.97
CA GLU A 399 -8.63 -2.83 -11.58
C GLU A 399 -9.17 -3.60 -10.39
N ILE A 400 -9.69 -2.84 -9.41
CA ILE A 400 -10.21 -3.33 -8.14
C ILE A 400 -11.40 -2.46 -7.75
N HIS A 401 -12.59 -2.75 -8.29
CA HIS A 401 -13.76 -1.89 -8.07
C HIS A 401 -15.08 -2.64 -8.14
N HIS A 402 -16.13 -2.05 -7.60
CA HIS A 402 -17.51 -2.54 -7.71
C HIS A 402 -18.32 -1.76 -8.75
N GLY A 403 -17.97 -0.49 -8.99
CA GLY A 403 -18.67 0.35 -9.95
C GLY A 403 -18.19 0.06 -11.38
N VAL A 404 -19.13 -0.12 -12.29
CA VAL A 404 -18.88 -0.20 -13.72
C VAL A 404 -19.23 1.16 -14.34
N ALA A 405 -18.30 1.70 -15.11
CA ALA A 405 -18.47 2.99 -15.79
C ALA A 405 -19.04 2.78 -17.20
N ASP A 406 -20.21 3.35 -17.47
CA ASP A 406 -20.79 3.46 -18.79
C ASP A 406 -20.46 4.83 -19.36
N VAL A 407 -19.74 4.85 -20.46
CA VAL A 407 -19.23 6.07 -21.12
C VAL A 407 -20.09 6.36 -22.34
N ASP A 408 -20.59 7.59 -22.47
CA ASP A 408 -21.41 8.01 -23.59
C ASP A 408 -20.74 7.68 -24.93
N ASP A 409 -21.52 7.25 -25.93
CA ASP A 409 -21.02 6.75 -27.22
C ASP A 409 -20.18 7.76 -28.01
N ASP A 410 -20.45 9.05 -27.84
CA ASP A 410 -19.78 10.16 -28.53
C ASP A 410 -18.60 10.76 -27.75
N ALA A 411 -18.28 10.17 -26.59
CA ALA A 411 -17.21 10.65 -25.74
C ALA A 411 -15.81 10.30 -26.29
N GLU A 412 -14.87 11.21 -26.14
CA GLU A 412 -13.45 10.90 -26.38
C GLU A 412 -12.96 9.90 -25.34
N ARG A 413 -12.32 8.82 -25.78
CA ARG A 413 -11.82 7.78 -24.89
C ARG A 413 -10.46 8.13 -24.30
N PHE A 414 -10.30 7.80 -23.01
CA PHE A 414 -9.02 7.79 -22.32
C PHE A 414 -8.86 6.47 -21.59
N LEU A 415 -7.98 5.60 -22.08
CA LEU A 415 -7.86 4.20 -21.64
C LEU A 415 -9.23 3.49 -21.70
N ASP A 416 -9.69 2.93 -20.59
CA ASP A 416 -11.03 2.33 -20.45
C ASP A 416 -12.13 3.37 -20.21
N GLY A 417 -11.75 4.58 -19.84
CA GLY A 417 -12.66 5.64 -19.43
C GLY A 417 -12.86 6.73 -20.48
N ALA A 418 -12.96 7.99 -20.04
CA ALA A 418 -13.34 9.12 -20.86
C ALA A 418 -12.42 10.33 -20.69
N ARG A 419 -12.45 11.19 -21.71
CA ARG A 419 -11.88 12.53 -21.71
C ARG A 419 -12.92 13.56 -22.10
N ALA A 420 -12.89 14.73 -21.47
CA ALA A 420 -13.66 15.90 -21.86
C ALA A 420 -12.77 17.15 -21.71
N GLY A 421 -12.31 17.73 -22.84
CA GLY A 421 -11.33 18.80 -22.80
C GLY A 421 -10.04 18.39 -22.08
N ALA A 422 -9.71 19.09 -21.01
CA ALA A 422 -8.55 18.78 -20.15
C ALA A 422 -8.88 17.87 -18.94
N VAL A 423 -10.08 17.30 -18.87
CA VAL A 423 -10.47 16.36 -17.82
C VAL A 423 -10.32 14.93 -18.33
N PHE A 424 -9.56 14.11 -17.61
CA PHE A 424 -9.26 12.71 -17.92
C PHE A 424 -9.77 11.81 -16.82
N GLY A 425 -10.22 10.61 -17.16
CA GLY A 425 -10.63 9.63 -16.14
C GLY A 425 -10.49 8.19 -16.59
N THR A 426 -10.08 7.33 -15.68
CA THR A 426 -9.89 5.89 -15.89
C THR A 426 -10.22 5.11 -14.62
N MET A 427 -10.72 3.86 -14.78
CA MET A 427 -10.85 2.94 -13.65
C MET A 427 -9.52 2.27 -13.27
N TRP A 428 -8.55 2.28 -14.16
CA TRP A 428 -7.30 1.56 -14.01
C TRP A 428 -6.36 2.28 -13.06
N HIS A 429 -5.88 1.53 -12.08
CA HIS A 429 -4.77 1.89 -11.21
C HIS A 429 -3.42 1.50 -11.82
N GLY A 430 -2.34 2.09 -11.32
CA GLY A 430 -0.96 1.73 -11.69
C GLY A 430 -0.53 2.18 -13.09
N THR A 431 -1.39 2.85 -13.85
CA THR A 431 -1.09 3.24 -15.24
C THR A 431 0.14 4.15 -15.35
N MET A 432 0.39 4.98 -14.34
CA MET A 432 1.55 5.88 -14.30
C MET A 432 2.89 5.15 -14.04
N GLU A 433 2.87 3.85 -13.73
CA GLU A 433 4.09 3.04 -13.60
C GLU A 433 4.74 2.74 -14.96
N ASP A 434 3.97 2.78 -16.06
CA ASP A 434 4.50 2.67 -17.43
C ASP A 434 5.17 3.99 -17.85
N ASP A 435 6.50 4.01 -17.93
CA ASP A 435 7.30 5.20 -18.16
C ASP A 435 6.89 5.97 -19.42
N ALA A 436 6.77 5.27 -20.56
CA ALA A 436 6.43 5.90 -21.83
C ALA A 436 5.03 6.52 -21.84
N PHE A 437 4.06 5.88 -21.16
CA PHE A 437 2.71 6.45 -21.00
C PHE A 437 2.75 7.65 -20.06
N ARG A 438 3.41 7.54 -18.91
CA ARG A 438 3.54 8.63 -17.93
C ARG A 438 4.15 9.87 -18.56
N GLU A 439 5.28 9.74 -19.28
CA GLU A 439 5.97 10.82 -19.95
C GLU A 439 5.09 11.48 -21.04
N ALA A 440 4.38 10.69 -21.84
CA ALA A 440 3.46 11.20 -22.84
C ALA A 440 2.27 11.94 -22.22
N PHE A 441 1.69 11.38 -21.13
CA PHE A 441 0.59 12.02 -20.41
C PHE A 441 1.02 13.34 -19.75
N LEU A 442 2.17 13.36 -19.06
CA LEU A 442 2.68 14.57 -18.42
C LEU A 442 3.11 15.63 -19.45
N THR A 443 3.57 15.22 -20.64
CA THR A 443 3.84 16.13 -21.75
C THR A 443 2.55 16.81 -22.24
N GLU A 444 1.45 16.07 -22.34
CA GLU A 444 0.12 16.62 -22.65
C GLU A 444 -0.34 17.59 -21.56
N VAL A 445 -0.21 17.21 -20.29
CA VAL A 445 -0.54 18.05 -19.14
C VAL A 445 0.26 19.35 -19.17
N ALA A 446 1.57 19.30 -19.42
CA ALA A 446 2.43 20.46 -19.55
C ALA A 446 1.99 21.40 -20.71
N ALA A 447 1.60 20.81 -21.83
CA ALA A 447 1.10 21.59 -22.97
C ALA A 447 -0.23 22.31 -22.65
N LEU A 448 -1.17 21.59 -21.99
CA LEU A 448 -2.48 22.14 -21.59
C LEU A 448 -2.36 23.23 -20.49
N SER A 449 -1.44 23.06 -19.55
CA SER A 449 -1.24 24.03 -18.46
C SER A 449 -0.31 25.18 -18.83
N GLY A 450 0.42 25.08 -19.95
CA GLY A 450 1.45 26.05 -20.35
C GLY A 450 2.76 25.90 -19.58
N ALA A 451 2.96 24.80 -18.85
CA ALA A 451 4.22 24.51 -18.15
C ALA A 451 5.33 24.15 -19.14
N ALA A 452 6.57 24.55 -18.82
CA ALA A 452 7.72 24.28 -19.66
C ALA A 452 8.41 22.95 -19.39
N TRP A 453 7.81 22.09 -18.53
CA TRP A 453 8.36 20.79 -18.19
C TRP A 453 8.51 19.87 -19.39
N ARG A 454 9.55 19.04 -19.37
CA ARG A 454 9.82 17.97 -20.33
C ARG A 454 10.38 16.75 -19.60
N PRO A 455 10.10 15.52 -20.08
CA PRO A 455 10.73 14.33 -19.51
C PRO A 455 12.24 14.37 -19.67
N ASP A 456 12.96 13.83 -18.69
CA ASP A 456 14.41 13.66 -18.75
C ASP A 456 14.73 12.26 -19.34
N PRO A 457 15.23 12.18 -20.60
CA PRO A 457 15.51 10.89 -21.23
C PRO A 457 16.66 10.12 -20.60
N ALA A 458 17.43 10.76 -19.70
CA ALA A 458 18.52 10.10 -18.96
C ALA A 458 18.05 9.54 -17.60
N ALA A 459 16.83 9.88 -17.17
CA ALA A 459 16.33 9.41 -15.89
C ALA A 459 16.04 7.89 -15.94
N PRO A 460 16.37 7.15 -14.87
CA PRO A 460 15.97 5.75 -14.79
C PRO A 460 14.44 5.64 -14.70
N GLY A 461 13.87 4.65 -15.37
CA GLY A 461 12.45 4.35 -15.29
C GLY A 461 11.98 4.01 -13.88
N PHE A 462 10.67 4.10 -13.65
CA PHE A 462 10.09 3.91 -12.31
C PHE A 462 10.34 2.51 -11.76
N ASP A 463 10.26 1.48 -12.61
CA ASP A 463 10.53 0.10 -12.22
C ASP A 463 12.00 -0.11 -11.82
N ALA A 464 12.93 0.49 -12.54
CA ALA A 464 14.36 0.45 -12.20
C ALA A 464 14.65 1.16 -10.87
N ARG A 465 13.97 2.27 -10.57
CA ARG A 465 14.07 2.96 -9.27
C ARG A 465 13.54 2.10 -8.13
N ARG A 466 12.40 1.40 -8.34
CA ARG A 466 11.84 0.47 -7.37
C ARG A 466 12.81 -0.68 -7.07
N GLU A 467 13.42 -1.27 -8.10
CA GLU A 467 14.41 -2.32 -7.93
C GLU A 467 15.66 -1.81 -7.18
N ALA A 468 16.16 -0.62 -7.51
CA ALA A 468 17.29 -0.02 -6.81
C ALA A 468 16.97 0.24 -5.32
N MET A 469 15.75 0.68 -5.01
CA MET A 469 15.29 0.84 -3.63
C MET A 469 15.25 -0.50 -2.88
N ILE A 470 14.70 -1.55 -3.51
CA ILE A 470 14.68 -2.90 -2.92
C ILE A 470 16.11 -3.39 -2.66
N ASP A 471 17.02 -3.14 -3.59
CA ASP A 471 18.44 -3.51 -3.43
C ASP A 471 19.11 -2.72 -2.30
N THR A 472 18.81 -1.42 -2.15
CA THR A 472 19.26 -0.61 -1.00
C THR A 472 18.77 -1.18 0.34
N LEU A 473 17.53 -1.67 0.41
CA LEU A 473 17.01 -2.32 1.61
C LEU A 473 17.74 -3.65 1.91
N ALA A 474 18.06 -4.43 0.88
CA ALA A 474 18.81 -5.66 1.05
C ALA A 474 20.24 -5.39 1.55
N ASP A 475 20.92 -4.39 0.96
CA ASP A 475 22.24 -3.96 1.38
C ASP A 475 22.24 -3.52 2.85
N ALA A 476 21.22 -2.75 3.26
CA ALA A 476 21.06 -2.33 4.65
C ALA A 476 20.85 -3.52 5.61
N VAL A 477 20.08 -4.54 5.20
CA VAL A 477 19.90 -5.77 5.98
C VAL A 477 21.21 -6.53 6.11
N GLU A 478 21.95 -6.71 5.02
CA GLU A 478 23.24 -7.41 5.00
C GLU A 478 24.31 -6.71 5.86
N GLU A 479 24.36 -5.37 5.81
CA GLU A 479 25.37 -4.59 6.51
C GLU A 479 25.03 -4.40 8.01
N HIS A 480 23.77 -4.08 8.31
CA HIS A 480 23.38 -3.61 9.65
C HIS A 480 22.64 -4.64 10.50
N THR A 481 22.19 -5.76 9.90
CA THR A 481 21.46 -6.82 10.62
C THR A 481 21.96 -8.22 10.29
N PRO A 482 23.30 -8.48 10.31
CA PRO A 482 23.83 -9.80 9.94
C PRO A 482 23.27 -10.92 10.84
N ALA A 483 23.03 -10.64 12.13
CA ALA A 483 22.45 -11.64 13.03
C ALA A 483 20.99 -12.00 12.69
N LEU A 484 20.20 -11.08 12.14
CA LEU A 484 18.86 -11.38 11.63
C LEU A 484 18.95 -12.26 10.38
N LEU A 485 19.88 -11.93 9.48
CA LEU A 485 20.11 -12.73 8.26
C LEU A 485 20.59 -14.14 8.60
N ASP A 486 21.53 -14.29 9.54
CA ASP A 486 22.01 -15.60 10.02
C ASP A 486 20.86 -16.40 10.66
N LEU A 487 19.98 -15.73 11.44
CA LEU A 487 18.79 -16.35 11.99
C LEU A 487 17.87 -16.89 10.88
N ALA A 488 17.62 -16.10 9.83
CA ALA A 488 16.84 -16.53 8.68
C ALA A 488 17.47 -17.72 7.95
N LEU A 489 18.77 -17.65 7.66
CA LEU A 489 19.52 -18.71 6.98
C LEU A 489 19.59 -20.00 7.80
N SER A 490 19.63 -19.94 9.13
CA SER A 490 19.61 -21.11 10.01
C SER A 490 18.28 -21.88 9.95
N ARG A 491 17.23 -21.31 9.37
CA ARG A 491 15.91 -21.95 9.20
C ARG A 491 15.77 -22.68 7.88
N VAL A 492 16.67 -22.44 6.92
CA VAL A 492 16.72 -23.16 5.64
C VAL A 492 17.24 -24.57 5.93
N GLY A 493 16.43 -25.58 5.57
CA GLY A 493 16.70 -26.99 5.85
C GLY A 493 17.79 -27.60 4.98
#